data_f89bb96dc3195c4189a6df8ceb737b5a
#
_entry.id   f89bb96dc3195c4189a6df8ceb737b5a
#
_cell.length_a   1.000
_cell.length_b   1.000
_cell.length_c   1.000
_cell.angle_alpha   90.00
_cell.angle_beta   90.00
_cell.angle_gamma   90.00
#
_symmetry.space_group_name_H-M   'P 1'
#
loop_
_entity.id
_entity.type
_entity.pdbx_description
1 polymer ?
#
loop_
_entity_poly.entity_id
_entity_poly.type
_entity_poly.pdbx_seq_one_letter_code
_entity_poly.pdbx_strand_id
1 'polypeptide(L)'
;MSQGKPLINSVLVSGCLIILVGFSIRASYGVFQIPIANEFGWPRAEFSLAIAIQNLAWGFGSPFFGAIAERIGDRKAIVAGAFLYALGLLLSAGATTPLEHQIYEILVGFGIAGTGFGVILAVIGRASSDENRQMSLSIATASGSAGQIIGPPTAIALLSIMEWQMVFIVFAVSIMSVLILLPFMGTDELASKEDLDESLGDILKVASKDPSFAMIFIGFFACGYQLAFITAHFPALVTEMSAPVDSYGWCGDLGITNTAALGGLSISCLLYTSPSPRD
;
A
#
# COMPACT_ATOMS: atom_id res chain seq x y z
N MET A 1 37.13 -9.52 -12.61
CA MET A 1 36.33 -9.73 -11.40
C MET A 1 35.44 -8.52 -11.26
N SER A 2 34.18 -8.63 -11.67
CA SER A 2 33.18 -7.57 -11.50
C SER A 2 32.93 -7.47 -10.00
N GLN A 3 33.24 -6.33 -9.38
CA GLN A 3 32.83 -6.06 -8.01
C GLN A 3 31.30 -6.01 -8.03
N GLY A 4 30.64 -7.03 -7.46
CA GLY A 4 29.18 -7.08 -7.37
C GLY A 4 28.65 -5.83 -6.65
N LYS A 5 27.62 -5.20 -7.22
CA LYS A 5 26.97 -4.05 -6.55
C LYS A 5 26.57 -4.45 -5.13
N PRO A 6 26.78 -3.58 -4.13
CA PRO A 6 26.42 -3.92 -2.75
C PRO A 6 24.90 -4.18 -2.65
N LEU A 7 24.52 -5.13 -1.80
CA LEU A 7 23.11 -5.46 -1.54
C LEU A 7 22.32 -4.20 -1.09
N ILE A 8 22.88 -3.48 -0.11
CA ILE A 8 22.27 -2.25 0.39
C ILE A 8 22.81 -1.08 -0.44
N ASN A 9 21.93 -0.51 -1.25
CA ASN A 9 22.20 0.67 -2.06
C ASN A 9 21.12 1.73 -1.84
N SER A 10 21.36 2.96 -2.31
CA SER A 10 20.42 4.08 -2.13
C SER A 10 19.05 3.80 -2.75
N VAL A 11 19.00 3.08 -3.87
CA VAL A 11 17.75 2.72 -4.56
C VAL A 11 16.90 1.80 -3.69
N LEU A 12 17.52 0.75 -3.11
CA LEU A 12 16.82 -0.18 -2.22
C LEU A 12 16.27 0.55 -1.00
N VAL A 13 17.10 1.36 -0.32
CA VAL A 13 16.67 2.08 0.89
C VAL A 13 15.53 3.04 0.58
N SER A 14 15.66 3.84 -0.48
CA SER A 14 14.63 4.80 -0.88
C SER A 14 13.33 4.10 -1.29
N GLY A 15 13.42 3.02 -2.07
CA GLY A 15 12.25 2.22 -2.47
C GLY A 15 11.55 1.59 -1.26
N CYS A 16 12.31 1.03 -0.30
CA CYS A 16 11.77 0.50 0.95
C CYS A 16 11.00 1.56 1.74
N LEU A 17 11.54 2.77 1.87
CA LEU A 17 10.88 3.86 2.59
C LEU A 17 9.60 4.33 1.89
N ILE A 18 9.61 4.42 0.56
CA ILE A 18 8.41 4.79 -0.21
C ILE A 18 7.30 3.77 0.00
N ILE A 19 7.62 2.47 -0.14
CA ILE A 19 6.67 1.38 0.07
C ILE A 19 6.17 1.37 1.52
N LEU A 20 7.06 1.51 2.50
CA LEU A 20 6.72 1.54 3.92
C LEU A 20 5.69 2.63 4.22
N VAL A 21 5.94 3.87 3.79
CA VAL A 21 5.01 5.00 4.02
C VAL A 21 3.67 4.76 3.32
N GLY A 22 3.68 4.40 2.02
CA GLY A 22 2.47 4.17 1.26
C GLY A 22 1.59 3.07 1.86
N PHE A 23 2.19 1.95 2.28
CA PHE A 23 1.45 0.85 2.89
C PHE A 23 1.06 1.09 4.34
N SER A 24 1.79 1.93 5.08
CA SER A 24 1.36 2.40 6.41
C SER A 24 0.04 3.17 6.32
N ILE A 25 -0.05 4.11 5.39
CA ILE A 25 -1.26 4.90 5.16
C ILE A 25 -2.41 3.98 4.76
N ARG A 26 -2.19 3.12 3.75
CA ARG A 26 -3.21 2.18 3.26
C ARG A 26 -3.76 1.28 4.37
N ALA A 27 -2.90 0.70 5.19
CA ALA A 27 -3.30 -0.22 6.26
C ALA A 27 -4.08 0.48 7.39
N SER A 28 -3.95 1.80 7.52
CA SER A 28 -4.62 2.59 8.55
C SER A 28 -6.08 2.87 8.25
N TYR A 29 -6.55 2.69 7.01
CA TYR A 29 -7.90 3.09 6.60
C TYR A 29 -9.02 2.49 7.47
N GLY A 30 -8.91 1.23 7.84
CA GLY A 30 -9.92 0.56 8.69
C GLY A 30 -10.14 1.22 10.07
N VAL A 31 -9.14 1.96 10.57
CA VAL A 31 -9.22 2.67 11.86
C VAL A 31 -10.18 3.87 11.78
N PHE A 32 -10.34 4.46 10.61
CA PHE A 32 -11.19 5.65 10.40
C PHE A 32 -12.68 5.33 10.23
N GLN A 33 -13.03 4.05 10.05
CA GLN A 33 -14.43 3.64 9.84
C GLN A 33 -15.37 4.11 10.95
N ILE A 34 -14.99 3.92 12.21
CA ILE A 34 -15.83 4.30 13.36
C ILE A 34 -15.89 5.81 13.53
N PRO A 35 -14.77 6.57 13.56
CA PRO A 35 -14.80 8.02 13.66
C PRO A 35 -15.67 8.69 12.59
N ILE A 36 -15.51 8.31 11.32
CA ILE A 36 -16.28 8.90 10.22
C ILE A 36 -17.76 8.52 10.29
N ALA A 37 -18.06 7.25 10.57
CA ALA A 37 -19.45 6.79 10.72
C ALA A 37 -20.18 7.52 11.84
N ASN A 38 -19.51 7.77 12.97
CA ASN A 38 -20.10 8.47 14.11
C ASN A 38 -20.33 9.96 13.83
N GLU A 39 -19.42 10.62 13.11
CA GLU A 39 -19.54 12.05 12.81
C GLU A 39 -20.67 12.36 11.83
N PHE A 40 -20.78 11.58 10.76
CA PHE A 40 -21.73 11.83 9.69
C PHE A 40 -22.97 10.92 9.71
N GLY A 41 -23.02 9.93 10.60
CA GLY A 41 -24.09 8.94 10.63
C GLY A 41 -24.09 8.01 9.41
N TRP A 42 -22.95 7.83 8.74
CA TRP A 42 -22.88 6.98 7.55
C TRP A 42 -23.00 5.49 7.93
N PRO A 43 -23.76 4.73 7.16
CA PRO A 43 -23.72 3.28 7.28
C PRO A 43 -22.27 2.77 7.07
N ARG A 44 -21.82 1.82 7.88
CA ARG A 44 -20.47 1.24 7.74
C ARG A 44 -20.21 0.64 6.36
N ALA A 45 -21.26 0.16 5.71
CA ALA A 45 -21.20 -0.37 4.36
C ALA A 45 -20.66 0.66 3.35
N GLU A 46 -20.99 1.94 3.50
CA GLU A 46 -20.53 3.01 2.63
C GLU A 46 -19.01 3.22 2.73
N PHE A 47 -18.48 3.21 3.95
CA PHE A 47 -17.03 3.28 4.16
C PHE A 47 -16.30 2.04 3.63
N SER A 48 -16.87 0.85 3.85
CA SER A 48 -16.32 -0.40 3.32
C SER A 48 -16.33 -0.43 1.79
N LEU A 49 -17.36 0.14 1.18
CA LEU A 49 -17.44 0.32 -0.28
C LEU A 49 -16.35 1.26 -0.78
N ALA A 50 -16.06 2.35 -0.06
CA ALA A 50 -14.97 3.26 -0.41
C ALA A 50 -13.61 2.52 -0.43
N ILE A 51 -13.32 1.69 0.58
CA ILE A 51 -12.11 0.83 0.60
C ILE A 51 -12.10 -0.18 -0.56
N ALA A 52 -13.24 -0.76 -0.90
CA ALA A 52 -13.36 -1.68 -2.04
C ALA A 52 -13.04 -0.96 -3.37
N ILE A 53 -13.59 0.24 -3.58
CA ILE A 53 -13.32 1.09 -4.73
C ILE A 53 -11.83 1.45 -4.80
N GLN A 54 -11.21 1.85 -3.68
CA GLN A 54 -9.78 2.11 -3.58
C GLN A 54 -8.94 0.91 -4.06
N ASN A 55 -9.25 -0.29 -3.57
CA ASN A 55 -8.54 -1.51 -3.96
C ASN A 55 -8.74 -1.88 -5.44
N LEU A 56 -9.94 -1.68 -5.98
CA LEU A 56 -10.20 -1.87 -7.40
C LEU A 56 -9.40 -0.86 -8.24
N ALA A 57 -9.42 0.41 -7.87
CA ALA A 57 -8.64 1.46 -8.54
C ALA A 57 -7.14 1.17 -8.49
N TRP A 58 -6.62 0.67 -7.35
CA TRP A 58 -5.24 0.21 -7.24
C TRP A 58 -4.95 -0.95 -8.19
N GLY A 59 -5.81 -1.96 -8.24
CA GLY A 59 -5.66 -3.11 -9.12
C GLY A 59 -5.62 -2.71 -10.59
N PHE A 60 -6.58 -1.91 -11.06
CA PHE A 60 -6.60 -1.38 -12.41
C PHE A 60 -5.46 -0.39 -12.70
N GLY A 61 -5.10 0.43 -11.73
CA GLY A 61 -4.02 1.40 -11.85
C GLY A 61 -2.64 0.78 -11.99
N SER A 62 -2.40 -0.41 -11.41
CA SER A 62 -1.08 -1.03 -11.39
C SER A 62 -0.49 -1.31 -12.79
N PRO A 63 -1.20 -1.91 -13.76
CA PRO A 63 -0.70 -2.05 -15.12
C PRO A 63 -0.47 -0.71 -15.82
N PHE A 64 -1.34 0.28 -15.56
CA PHE A 64 -1.20 1.63 -16.11
C PHE A 64 0.08 2.30 -15.64
N PHE A 65 0.33 2.31 -14.34
CA PHE A 65 1.54 2.91 -13.79
C PHE A 65 2.80 2.16 -14.18
N GLY A 66 2.73 0.83 -14.37
CA GLY A 66 3.82 0.06 -14.96
C GLY A 66 4.15 0.56 -16.37
N ALA A 67 3.15 0.66 -17.26
CA ALA A 67 3.34 1.16 -18.62
C ALA A 67 3.78 2.63 -18.68
N ILE A 68 3.31 3.47 -17.75
CA ILE A 68 3.76 4.86 -17.61
C ILE A 68 5.25 4.90 -17.22
N ALA A 69 5.64 4.10 -16.22
CA ALA A 69 7.02 4.03 -15.75
C ALA A 69 8.00 3.63 -16.88
N GLU A 70 7.62 2.64 -17.69
CA GLU A 70 8.42 2.19 -18.84
C GLU A 70 8.54 3.24 -19.94
N ARG A 71 7.46 4.02 -20.20
CA ARG A 71 7.43 4.99 -21.30
C ARG A 71 8.00 6.35 -20.98
N ILE A 72 7.73 6.87 -19.79
CA ILE A 72 8.09 8.25 -19.41
C ILE A 72 9.06 8.33 -18.24
N GLY A 73 9.39 7.19 -17.63
CA GLY A 73 10.34 7.04 -16.54
C GLY A 73 9.71 6.82 -15.18
N ASP A 74 10.40 6.03 -14.37
CA ASP A 74 9.95 5.62 -13.04
C ASP A 74 9.68 6.79 -12.10
N ARG A 75 10.58 7.79 -12.11
CA ARG A 75 10.45 8.96 -11.23
C ARG A 75 9.17 9.73 -11.51
N LYS A 76 8.82 9.93 -12.78
CA LYS A 76 7.60 10.63 -13.18
C LYS A 76 6.36 9.85 -12.79
N ALA A 77 6.39 8.52 -12.92
CA ALA A 77 5.32 7.64 -12.48
C ALA A 77 5.11 7.75 -10.96
N ILE A 78 6.20 7.71 -10.18
CA ILE A 78 6.13 7.85 -8.71
C ILE A 78 5.61 9.24 -8.31
N VAL A 79 6.06 10.32 -8.97
CA VAL A 79 5.56 11.69 -8.72
C VAL A 79 4.06 11.76 -8.99
N ALA A 80 3.59 11.25 -10.12
CA ALA A 80 2.17 11.24 -10.46
C ALA A 80 1.36 10.43 -9.45
N GLY A 81 1.87 9.24 -9.05
CA GLY A 81 1.25 8.42 -8.03
C GLY A 81 1.17 9.12 -6.67
N ALA A 82 2.27 9.69 -6.18
CA ALA A 82 2.29 10.41 -4.91
C ALA A 82 1.35 11.63 -4.92
N PHE A 83 1.29 12.35 -6.03
CA PHE A 83 0.37 13.48 -6.18
C PHE A 83 -1.09 13.03 -6.15
N LEU A 84 -1.46 11.98 -6.88
CA LEU A 84 -2.83 11.45 -6.86
C LEU A 84 -3.20 10.94 -5.47
N TYR A 85 -2.27 10.26 -4.79
CA TYR A 85 -2.49 9.76 -3.45
C TYR A 85 -2.74 10.91 -2.47
N ALA A 86 -1.87 11.92 -2.46
CA ALA A 86 -2.02 13.08 -1.60
C ALA A 86 -3.29 13.87 -1.91
N LEU A 87 -3.61 14.06 -3.19
CA LEU A 87 -4.82 14.75 -3.61
C LEU A 87 -6.08 14.01 -3.16
N GLY A 88 -6.12 12.68 -3.34
CA GLY A 88 -7.22 11.85 -2.87
C GLY A 88 -7.44 11.97 -1.36
N LEU A 89 -6.35 11.90 -0.56
CA LEU A 89 -6.40 12.07 0.90
C LEU A 89 -6.90 13.45 1.31
N LEU A 90 -6.41 14.52 0.67
CA LEU A 90 -6.83 15.89 0.97
C LEU A 90 -8.30 16.13 0.62
N LEU A 91 -8.78 15.57 -0.48
CA LEU A 91 -10.19 15.67 -0.86
C LEU A 91 -11.06 14.82 0.08
N SER A 92 -10.62 13.60 0.44
CA SER A 92 -11.31 12.75 1.41
C SER A 92 -11.41 13.39 2.80
N ALA A 93 -10.43 14.18 3.21
CA ALA A 93 -10.49 14.95 4.46
C ALA A 93 -11.62 15.99 4.48
N GLY A 94 -12.04 16.48 3.31
CA GLY A 94 -13.13 17.43 3.15
C GLY A 94 -14.48 16.80 2.74
N ALA A 95 -14.54 15.48 2.58
CA ALA A 95 -15.74 14.79 2.14
C ALA A 95 -16.83 14.84 3.23
N THR A 96 -18.04 15.22 2.83
CA THR A 96 -19.22 15.30 3.71
C THR A 96 -20.27 14.26 3.37
N THR A 97 -20.17 13.63 2.20
CA THR A 97 -21.07 12.58 1.73
C THR A 97 -20.32 11.29 1.42
N PRO A 98 -20.95 10.12 1.57
CA PRO A 98 -20.33 8.84 1.22
C PRO A 98 -19.83 8.79 -0.23
N LEU A 99 -20.62 9.35 -1.15
CA LEU A 99 -20.30 9.34 -2.59
C LEU A 99 -19.04 10.17 -2.89
N GLU A 100 -18.87 11.33 -2.27
CA GLU A 100 -17.65 12.14 -2.40
C GLU A 100 -16.45 11.35 -1.95
N HIS A 101 -16.53 10.75 -0.75
CA HIS A 101 -15.44 9.93 -0.21
C HIS A 101 -15.09 8.76 -1.15
N GLN A 102 -16.10 8.04 -1.64
CA GLN A 102 -15.90 6.93 -2.59
C GLN A 102 -15.23 7.36 -3.90
N ILE A 103 -15.58 8.54 -4.43
CA ILE A 103 -14.95 9.08 -5.65
C ILE A 103 -13.49 9.45 -5.38
N TYR A 104 -13.20 10.05 -4.23
CA TYR A 104 -11.84 10.45 -3.89
C TYR A 104 -10.93 9.24 -3.61
N GLU A 105 -11.51 8.13 -3.14
CA GLU A 105 -10.79 6.87 -2.97
C GLU A 105 -10.32 6.23 -4.29
N ILE A 106 -10.92 6.59 -5.43
CA ILE A 106 -10.37 6.24 -6.75
C ILE A 106 -8.99 6.87 -6.94
N LEU A 107 -8.85 8.15 -6.58
CA LEU A 107 -7.55 8.85 -6.70
C LEU A 107 -6.50 8.23 -5.77
N VAL A 108 -6.91 7.91 -4.55
CA VAL A 108 -6.05 7.21 -3.58
C VAL A 108 -5.59 5.87 -4.15
N GLY A 109 -6.50 5.08 -4.72
CA GLY A 109 -6.18 3.77 -5.31
C GLY A 109 -5.17 3.88 -6.47
N PHE A 110 -5.38 4.82 -7.40
CA PHE A 110 -4.40 5.11 -8.45
C PHE A 110 -3.07 5.62 -7.88
N GLY A 111 -3.11 6.42 -6.82
CA GLY A 111 -1.93 6.88 -6.10
C GLY A 111 -1.11 5.72 -5.52
N ILE A 112 -1.77 4.75 -4.89
CA ILE A 112 -1.15 3.50 -4.40
C ILE A 112 -0.51 2.73 -5.55
N ALA A 113 -1.15 2.67 -6.73
CA ALA A 113 -0.60 1.99 -7.90
C ALA A 113 0.74 2.59 -8.34
N GLY A 114 0.86 3.92 -8.33
CA GLY A 114 2.08 4.62 -8.75
C GLY A 114 3.21 4.63 -7.72
N THR A 115 2.89 4.50 -6.42
CA THR A 115 3.89 4.50 -5.32
C THR A 115 4.08 3.11 -4.70
N GLY A 116 3.35 2.10 -5.17
CA GLY A 116 3.32 0.76 -4.61
C GLY A 116 4.31 -0.22 -5.24
N PHE A 117 4.08 -1.49 -4.97
CA PHE A 117 4.98 -2.58 -5.34
C PHE A 117 5.28 -2.64 -6.84
N GLY A 118 4.29 -2.41 -7.72
CA GLY A 118 4.47 -2.58 -9.17
C GLY A 118 5.64 -1.77 -9.72
N VAL A 119 5.64 -0.46 -9.45
CA VAL A 119 6.68 0.46 -9.93
C VAL A 119 7.97 0.30 -9.13
N ILE A 120 7.88 0.31 -7.79
CA ILE A 120 9.07 0.35 -6.94
C ILE A 120 9.89 -0.96 -7.01
N LEU A 121 9.25 -2.14 -7.04
CA LEU A 121 9.97 -3.40 -7.19
C LEU A 121 10.65 -3.53 -8.55
N ALA A 122 10.05 -3.00 -9.62
CA ALA A 122 10.67 -2.96 -10.94
C ALA A 122 11.96 -2.12 -10.90
N VAL A 123 11.93 -0.94 -10.28
CA VAL A 123 13.11 -0.07 -10.11
C VAL A 123 14.21 -0.77 -9.30
N ILE A 124 13.86 -1.34 -8.15
CA ILE A 124 14.81 -2.07 -7.29
C ILE A 124 15.40 -3.27 -8.03
N GLY A 125 14.56 -4.02 -8.76
CA GLY A 125 14.99 -5.20 -9.53
C GLY A 125 15.99 -4.85 -10.63
N ARG A 126 15.80 -3.74 -11.34
CA ARG A 126 16.75 -3.25 -12.36
C ARG A 126 18.05 -2.71 -11.75
N ALA A 127 17.97 -2.07 -10.58
CA ALA A 127 19.13 -1.51 -9.91
C ALA A 127 20.01 -2.56 -9.21
N SER A 128 19.47 -3.75 -8.94
CA SER A 128 20.16 -4.84 -8.24
C SER A 128 21.03 -5.67 -9.19
N SER A 129 22.11 -6.27 -8.67
CA SER A 129 22.84 -7.31 -9.40
C SER A 129 22.02 -8.60 -9.43
N ASP A 130 22.24 -9.46 -10.42
CA ASP A 130 21.53 -10.74 -10.56
C ASP A 130 21.63 -11.60 -9.29
N GLU A 131 22.79 -11.61 -8.65
CA GLU A 131 23.06 -12.33 -7.41
C GLU A 131 22.22 -11.82 -6.22
N ASN A 132 22.01 -10.50 -6.14
CA ASN A 132 21.34 -9.84 -5.01
C ASN A 132 19.86 -9.52 -5.28
N ARG A 133 19.39 -9.70 -6.53
CA ARG A 133 18.07 -9.26 -6.98
C ARG A 133 16.94 -9.84 -6.13
N GLN A 134 16.96 -11.14 -5.91
CA GLN A 134 15.92 -11.80 -5.12
C GLN A 134 15.88 -11.29 -3.67
N MET A 135 17.07 -11.12 -3.05
CA MET A 135 17.16 -10.59 -1.68
C MET A 135 16.68 -9.15 -1.60
N SER A 136 17.05 -8.30 -2.56
CA SER A 136 16.59 -6.90 -2.62
C SER A 136 15.07 -6.79 -2.75
N LEU A 137 14.45 -7.61 -3.61
CA LEU A 137 13.00 -7.66 -3.77
C LEU A 137 12.30 -8.16 -2.50
N SER A 138 12.88 -9.15 -1.82
CA SER A 138 12.36 -9.67 -0.55
C SER A 138 12.40 -8.62 0.56
N ILE A 139 13.51 -7.85 0.69
CA ILE A 139 13.64 -6.75 1.66
C ILE A 139 12.60 -5.67 1.37
N ALA A 140 12.43 -5.29 0.09
CA ALA A 140 11.45 -4.28 -0.28
C ALA A 140 10.00 -4.74 0.02
N THR A 141 9.67 -6.00 -0.22
CA THR A 141 8.36 -6.56 0.14
C THR A 141 8.16 -6.58 1.65
N ALA A 142 9.18 -6.98 2.41
CA ALA A 142 9.15 -6.96 3.88
C ALA A 142 8.96 -5.55 4.44
N SER A 143 9.50 -4.50 3.78
CA SER A 143 9.27 -3.12 4.21
C SER A 143 7.83 -2.68 4.08
N GLY A 144 7.12 -3.13 3.04
CA GLY A 144 5.67 -2.91 2.91
C GLY A 144 4.88 -3.58 4.03
N SER A 145 5.26 -4.80 4.40
CA SER A 145 4.68 -5.50 5.54
C SER A 145 4.93 -4.77 6.85
N ALA A 146 6.15 -4.27 7.06
CA ALA A 146 6.47 -3.44 8.23
C ALA A 146 5.61 -2.16 8.26
N GLY A 147 5.37 -1.52 7.10
CA GLY A 147 4.46 -0.38 6.98
C GLY A 147 3.04 -0.73 7.45
N GLN A 148 2.51 -1.88 7.06
CA GLN A 148 1.17 -2.32 7.48
C GLN A 148 1.08 -2.57 9.00
N ILE A 149 2.17 -2.96 9.64
CA ILE A 149 2.23 -3.13 11.11
C ILE A 149 2.27 -1.77 11.82
N ILE A 150 3.06 -0.84 11.30
CA ILE A 150 3.32 0.48 11.91
C ILE A 150 2.14 1.43 11.69
N GLY A 151 1.47 1.34 10.54
CA GLY A 151 0.42 2.28 10.12
C GLY A 151 -0.73 2.41 11.10
N PRO A 152 -1.51 1.35 11.39
CA PRO A 152 -2.68 1.44 12.26
C PRO A 152 -2.38 1.98 13.67
N PRO A 153 -1.32 1.55 14.38
CA PRO A 153 -0.93 2.16 15.66
C PRO A 153 -0.62 3.66 15.53
N THR A 154 0.06 4.05 14.46
CA THR A 154 0.38 5.47 14.21
C THR A 154 -0.90 6.27 13.98
N ALA A 155 -1.85 5.75 13.19
CA ALA A 155 -3.14 6.41 12.97
C ALA A 155 -3.93 6.60 14.26
N ILE A 156 -3.98 5.58 15.11
CA ILE A 156 -4.66 5.65 16.41
C ILE A 156 -3.98 6.68 17.32
N ALA A 157 -2.65 6.70 17.39
CA ALA A 157 -1.92 7.69 18.15
C ALA A 157 -2.20 9.12 17.65
N LEU A 158 -2.30 9.33 16.35
CA LEU A 158 -2.68 10.62 15.78
C LEU A 158 -4.14 10.98 16.10
N LEU A 159 -5.08 10.04 15.98
CA LEU A 159 -6.49 10.25 16.32
C LEU A 159 -6.71 10.56 17.81
N SER A 160 -5.78 10.21 18.70
CA SER A 160 -5.88 10.57 20.11
C SER A 160 -5.58 12.06 20.40
N ILE A 161 -4.95 12.77 19.45
CA ILE A 161 -4.50 14.16 19.62
C ILE A 161 -5.08 15.11 18.57
N MET A 162 -5.67 14.60 17.49
CA MET A 162 -6.25 15.41 16.41
C MET A 162 -7.43 14.72 15.75
N GLU A 163 -8.28 15.50 15.07
CA GLU A 163 -9.42 15.00 14.31
C GLU A 163 -8.99 14.18 13.09
N TRP A 164 -9.82 13.25 12.62
CA TRP A 164 -9.49 12.34 11.53
C TRP A 164 -9.15 13.08 10.22
N GLN A 165 -9.78 14.23 9.96
CA GLN A 165 -9.47 15.08 8.80
C GLN A 165 -8.01 15.54 8.81
N MET A 166 -7.53 15.95 9.99
CA MET A 166 -6.12 16.37 10.15
C MET A 166 -5.16 15.20 9.96
N VAL A 167 -5.55 13.98 10.37
CA VAL A 167 -4.74 12.78 10.14
C VAL A 167 -4.59 12.50 8.64
N PHE A 168 -5.65 12.67 7.85
CA PHE A 168 -5.58 12.54 6.39
C PHE A 168 -4.65 13.59 5.76
N ILE A 169 -4.66 14.82 6.27
CA ILE A 169 -3.71 15.87 5.83
C ILE A 169 -2.27 15.48 6.19
N VAL A 170 -2.02 14.97 7.41
CA VAL A 170 -0.69 14.45 7.81
C VAL A 170 -0.24 13.32 6.89
N PHE A 171 -1.14 12.41 6.53
CA PHE A 171 -0.86 11.34 5.59
C PHE A 171 -0.55 11.86 4.17
N ALA A 172 -1.29 12.87 3.71
CA ALA A 172 -1.01 13.52 2.43
C ALA A 172 0.37 14.19 2.41
N VAL A 173 0.75 14.87 3.49
CA VAL A 173 2.10 15.45 3.63
C VAL A 173 3.15 14.34 3.70
N SER A 174 2.88 13.25 4.41
CA SER A 174 3.80 12.12 4.54
C SER A 174 4.07 11.45 3.19
N ILE A 175 3.03 11.20 2.37
CA ILE A 175 3.24 10.62 1.05
C ILE A 175 3.93 11.60 0.08
N MET A 176 3.68 12.89 0.18
CA MET A 176 4.42 13.89 -0.60
C MET A 176 5.89 13.99 -0.17
N SER A 177 6.20 13.78 1.10
CA SER A 177 7.58 13.81 1.59
C SER A 177 8.46 12.71 0.99
N VAL A 178 7.88 11.58 0.52
CA VAL A 178 8.67 10.51 -0.12
C VAL A 178 9.33 11.00 -1.42
N LEU A 179 8.83 12.09 -2.03
CA LEU A 179 9.43 12.67 -3.24
C LEU A 179 10.85 13.18 -3.00
N ILE A 180 11.22 13.48 -1.75
CA ILE A 180 12.60 13.84 -1.36
C ILE A 180 13.57 12.67 -1.63
N LEU A 181 13.07 11.43 -1.67
CA LEU A 181 13.86 10.24 -1.93
C LEU A 181 14.10 9.97 -3.42
N LEU A 182 13.37 10.63 -4.33
CA LEU A 182 13.49 10.40 -5.77
C LEU A 182 14.89 10.58 -6.35
N PRO A 183 15.70 11.57 -5.94
CA PRO A 183 17.07 11.69 -6.44
C PRO A 183 17.92 10.45 -6.19
N PHE A 184 17.59 9.68 -5.17
CA PHE A 184 18.32 8.46 -4.76
C PHE A 184 17.81 7.19 -5.45
N MET A 185 16.71 7.26 -6.21
CA MET A 185 16.12 6.11 -6.93
C MET A 185 16.87 5.72 -8.23
N GLY A 186 18.03 6.31 -8.49
CA GLY A 186 18.79 6.01 -9.70
C GLY A 186 18.35 6.83 -10.92
N THR A 187 18.86 6.48 -12.10
CA THR A 187 18.47 7.08 -13.37
C THR A 187 17.30 6.32 -13.98
N ASP A 188 16.38 7.04 -14.65
CA ASP A 188 15.30 6.42 -15.41
C ASP A 188 15.90 5.62 -16.58
N GLU A 189 15.79 4.32 -16.55
CA GLU A 189 16.04 3.46 -17.70
C GLU A 189 14.70 3.28 -18.44
N LEU A 190 14.57 3.97 -19.57
CA LEU A 190 13.40 3.80 -20.43
C LEU A 190 13.50 2.47 -21.16
N ALA A 191 12.38 1.79 -21.33
CA ALA A 191 12.31 0.59 -22.15
C ALA A 191 12.77 0.88 -23.59
N SER A 192 13.37 -0.12 -24.25
CA SER A 192 13.76 0.03 -25.65
C SER A 192 12.51 0.25 -26.52
N LYS A 193 12.69 0.88 -27.70
CA LYS A 193 11.55 1.07 -28.62
C LYS A 193 10.91 -0.25 -29.05
N GLU A 194 11.71 -1.32 -29.12
CA GLU A 194 11.25 -2.67 -29.51
C GLU A 194 10.35 -3.28 -28.43
N ASP A 195 10.65 -3.04 -27.14
CA ASP A 195 9.83 -3.52 -26.01
C ASP A 195 8.52 -2.75 -25.87
N LEU A 196 8.44 -1.51 -26.40
CA LEU A 196 7.25 -0.65 -26.33
C LEU A 196 6.21 -0.93 -27.43
N ASP A 197 6.56 -1.71 -28.46
CA ASP A 197 5.65 -2.02 -29.58
C ASP A 197 4.60 -3.08 -29.21
N GLU A 198 4.78 -3.84 -28.13
CA GLU A 198 3.77 -4.79 -27.67
C GLU A 198 2.63 -4.05 -26.93
N SER A 199 1.41 -4.22 -27.43
CA SER A 199 0.22 -3.68 -26.80
C SER A 199 -0.07 -4.42 -25.49
N LEU A 200 -0.34 -3.68 -24.39
CA LEU A 200 -0.84 -4.26 -23.12
C LEU A 200 -2.01 -5.23 -23.33
N GLY A 201 -2.89 -4.96 -24.31
CA GLY A 201 -4.01 -5.82 -24.67
C GLY A 201 -3.57 -7.17 -25.22
N ASP A 202 -2.52 -7.21 -26.02
CA ASP A 202 -2.00 -8.45 -26.60
C ASP A 202 -1.28 -9.29 -25.54
N ILE A 203 -0.51 -8.67 -24.67
CA ILE A 203 0.13 -9.33 -23.52
C ILE A 203 -0.92 -9.97 -22.61
N LEU A 204 -1.98 -9.23 -22.24
CA LEU A 204 -3.07 -9.75 -21.41
C LEU A 204 -3.84 -10.89 -22.10
N LYS A 205 -4.02 -10.81 -23.42
CA LYS A 205 -4.69 -11.84 -24.21
C LYS A 205 -3.86 -13.14 -24.28
N VAL A 206 -2.55 -13.04 -24.35
CA VAL A 206 -1.64 -14.19 -24.29
C VAL A 206 -1.65 -14.77 -22.88
N ALA A 207 -1.47 -13.94 -21.86
CA ALA A 207 -1.46 -14.37 -20.45
C ALA A 207 -2.79 -15.04 -20.03
N SER A 208 -3.93 -14.52 -20.48
CA SER A 208 -5.26 -15.10 -20.14
C SER A 208 -5.50 -16.50 -20.70
N LYS A 209 -4.71 -16.94 -21.68
CA LYS A 209 -4.79 -18.29 -22.25
C LYS A 209 -3.90 -19.30 -21.52
N ASP A 210 -2.98 -18.83 -20.69
CA ASP A 210 -2.09 -19.68 -19.91
C ASP A 210 -2.78 -20.12 -18.61
N PRO A 211 -3.04 -21.43 -18.41
CA PRO A 211 -3.65 -21.92 -17.18
C PRO A 211 -2.81 -21.65 -15.93
N SER A 212 -1.48 -21.59 -16.05
CA SER A 212 -0.59 -21.26 -14.93
C SER A 212 -0.82 -19.83 -14.47
N PHE A 213 -0.97 -18.89 -15.43
CA PHE A 213 -1.32 -17.49 -15.12
C PHE A 213 -2.68 -17.40 -14.41
N ALA A 214 -3.69 -18.13 -14.89
CA ALA A 214 -5.01 -18.14 -14.28
C ALA A 214 -4.98 -18.67 -12.83
N MET A 215 -4.22 -19.73 -12.56
CA MET A 215 -4.06 -20.29 -11.21
C MET A 215 -3.34 -19.31 -10.27
N ILE A 216 -2.27 -18.66 -10.74
CA ILE A 216 -1.55 -17.64 -9.98
C ILE A 216 -2.49 -16.46 -9.69
N PHE A 217 -3.26 -16.01 -10.69
CA PHE A 217 -4.23 -14.92 -10.53
C PHE A 217 -5.27 -15.22 -9.46
N ILE A 218 -5.87 -16.42 -9.47
CA ILE A 218 -6.86 -16.86 -8.47
C ILE A 218 -6.23 -16.92 -7.07
N GLY A 219 -5.01 -17.44 -6.95
CA GLY A 219 -4.29 -17.48 -5.68
C GLY A 219 -4.02 -16.09 -5.10
N PHE A 220 -3.54 -15.16 -5.92
CA PHE A 220 -3.33 -13.77 -5.52
C PHE A 220 -4.63 -13.04 -5.21
N PHE A 221 -5.72 -13.33 -5.95
CA PHE A 221 -7.04 -12.78 -5.66
C PHE A 221 -7.52 -13.20 -4.27
N ALA A 222 -7.42 -14.48 -3.91
CA ALA A 222 -7.81 -14.97 -2.60
C ALA A 222 -6.99 -14.31 -1.47
N CYS A 223 -5.67 -14.19 -1.65
CA CYS A 223 -4.79 -13.51 -0.72
C CYS A 223 -5.16 -12.02 -0.57
N GLY A 224 -5.35 -11.32 -1.69
CA GLY A 224 -5.74 -9.90 -1.70
C GLY A 224 -7.10 -9.65 -1.05
N TYR A 225 -8.08 -10.52 -1.32
CA TYR A 225 -9.40 -10.47 -0.70
C TYR A 225 -9.32 -10.59 0.82
N GLN A 226 -8.60 -11.59 1.32
CA GLN A 226 -8.40 -11.81 2.76
C GLN A 226 -7.74 -10.60 3.42
N LEU A 227 -6.67 -10.07 2.81
CA LEU A 227 -5.96 -8.91 3.35
C LEU A 227 -6.85 -7.66 3.38
N ALA A 228 -7.59 -7.39 2.32
CA ALA A 228 -8.50 -6.24 2.23
C ALA A 228 -9.62 -6.35 3.26
N PHE A 229 -10.22 -7.53 3.41
CA PHE A 229 -11.30 -7.79 4.36
C PHE A 229 -10.85 -7.53 5.80
N ILE A 230 -9.70 -8.07 6.19
CA ILE A 230 -9.17 -7.90 7.55
C ILE A 230 -8.79 -6.44 7.79
N THR A 231 -8.11 -5.79 6.85
CA THR A 231 -7.71 -4.38 7.00
C THR A 231 -8.93 -3.46 7.16
N ALA A 232 -10.02 -3.75 6.45
CA ALA A 232 -11.22 -2.92 6.49
C ALA A 232 -12.08 -3.14 7.75
N HIS A 233 -12.26 -4.40 8.16
CA HIS A 233 -13.29 -4.74 9.16
C HIS A 233 -12.74 -5.10 10.53
N PHE A 234 -11.52 -5.62 10.60
CA PHE A 234 -10.97 -6.13 11.85
C PHE A 234 -10.77 -5.03 12.92
N PRO A 235 -10.29 -3.81 12.62
CA PRO A 235 -10.18 -2.75 13.61
C PRO A 235 -11.51 -2.39 14.26
N ALA A 236 -12.59 -2.30 13.47
CA ALA A 236 -13.93 -2.02 13.98
C ALA A 236 -14.46 -3.18 14.83
N LEU A 237 -14.28 -4.42 14.39
CA LEU A 237 -14.70 -5.61 15.13
C LEU A 237 -14.04 -5.66 16.52
N VAL A 238 -12.73 -5.44 16.59
CA VAL A 238 -11.99 -5.47 17.86
C VAL A 238 -12.46 -4.36 18.79
N THR A 239 -12.71 -3.16 18.26
CA THR A 239 -13.21 -2.04 19.05
C THR A 239 -14.59 -2.35 19.67
N GLU A 240 -15.45 -3.03 18.93
CA GLU A 240 -16.80 -3.38 19.40
C GLU A 240 -16.83 -4.57 20.37
N MET A 241 -15.98 -5.54 20.15
CA MET A 241 -15.88 -6.72 21.02
C MET A 241 -15.15 -6.43 22.32
N SER A 242 -14.59 -5.23 22.51
CA SER A 242 -13.76 -4.74 23.63
C SER A 242 -13.72 -5.65 24.85
N ALA A 243 -12.80 -6.60 24.86
CA ALA A 243 -12.38 -7.19 26.12
C ALA A 243 -11.67 -6.10 26.94
N PRO A 244 -11.89 -6.01 28.27
CA PRO A 244 -11.21 -5.05 29.10
C PRO A 244 -9.69 -5.10 28.89
N VAL A 245 -9.05 -3.93 28.81
CA VAL A 245 -7.59 -3.77 28.57
C VAL A 245 -6.75 -4.61 29.54
N ASP A 246 -7.27 -4.87 30.73
CA ASP A 246 -6.64 -5.65 31.79
C ASP A 246 -6.36 -7.12 31.43
N SER A 247 -6.92 -7.64 30.35
CA SER A 247 -6.71 -9.04 29.93
C SER A 247 -5.46 -9.25 29.06
N TYR A 248 -4.74 -8.20 28.65
CA TYR A 248 -3.61 -8.26 27.72
C TYR A 248 -2.28 -7.72 28.30
N GLY A 249 -2.05 -7.81 29.58
CA GLY A 249 -0.79 -7.62 30.31
C GLY A 249 0.16 -6.55 29.74
N TRP A 250 1.17 -6.98 28.98
CA TRP A 250 2.23 -6.11 28.46
C TRP A 250 1.79 -5.04 27.43
N CYS A 251 0.66 -5.20 26.76
CA CYS A 251 0.15 -4.18 25.84
C CYS A 251 -0.44 -2.97 26.58
N GLY A 252 -1.02 -3.18 27.76
CA GLY A 252 -1.53 -2.12 28.62
C GLY A 252 -0.42 -1.22 29.14
N ASP A 253 0.73 -1.80 29.50
CA ASP A 253 1.89 -1.08 30.03
C ASP A 253 2.54 -0.14 29.00
N LEU A 254 2.36 -0.43 27.69
CA LEU A 254 2.86 0.41 26.59
C LEU A 254 1.88 1.51 26.16
N GLY A 255 0.69 1.62 26.79
CA GLY A 255 -0.34 2.58 26.40
C GLY A 255 -0.96 2.30 25.01
N ILE A 256 -0.74 1.11 24.45
CA ILE A 256 -1.28 0.70 23.16
C ILE A 256 -2.70 0.18 23.39
N THR A 257 -3.69 0.87 22.84
CA THR A 257 -5.09 0.40 22.91
C THR A 257 -5.23 -0.94 22.17
N ASN A 258 -6.13 -1.82 22.64
CA ASN A 258 -6.39 -3.15 22.07
C ASN A 258 -6.51 -3.16 20.55
N THR A 259 -7.13 -2.14 19.98
CA THR A 259 -7.37 -1.99 18.54
C THR A 259 -6.08 -1.89 17.73
N ALA A 260 -5.09 -1.16 18.25
CA ALA A 260 -3.81 -0.98 17.57
C ALA A 260 -2.95 -2.25 17.61
N ALA A 261 -2.88 -2.88 18.80
CA ALA A 261 -2.08 -4.08 19.01
C ALA A 261 -2.64 -5.27 18.21
N LEU A 262 -3.96 -5.49 18.24
CA LEU A 262 -4.60 -6.59 17.54
C LEU A 262 -4.65 -6.37 16.01
N GLY A 263 -4.82 -5.14 15.55
CA GLY A 263 -4.73 -4.81 14.13
C GLY A 263 -3.32 -5.09 13.57
N GLY A 264 -2.28 -4.66 14.28
CA GLY A 264 -0.89 -4.92 13.91
C GLY A 264 -0.53 -6.41 13.97
N LEU A 265 -0.95 -7.12 15.02
CA LEU A 265 -0.70 -8.56 15.19
C LEU A 265 -1.43 -9.41 14.15
N SER A 266 -2.68 -9.08 13.81
CA SER A 266 -3.43 -9.85 12.80
C SER A 266 -2.84 -9.71 11.40
N ILE A 267 -2.40 -8.52 11.03
CA ILE A 267 -1.69 -8.29 9.77
C ILE A 267 -0.36 -9.03 9.77
N SER A 268 0.37 -9.03 10.88
CA SER A 268 1.62 -9.79 11.04
C SER A 268 1.41 -11.30 10.91
N CYS A 269 0.37 -11.86 11.54
CA CYS A 269 0.04 -13.28 11.41
C CYS A 269 -0.30 -13.68 9.99
N LEU A 270 -1.04 -12.83 9.25
CA LEU A 270 -1.37 -13.09 7.84
C LEU A 270 -0.16 -13.09 6.93
N LEU A 271 0.81 -12.21 7.19
CA LEU A 271 2.05 -12.15 6.43
C LEU A 271 2.98 -13.33 6.75
N TYR A 272 2.92 -13.86 7.97
CA TYR A 272 3.73 -15.00 8.40
C TYR A 272 3.18 -16.35 7.92
N THR A 273 1.89 -16.43 7.65
CA THR A 273 1.23 -17.65 7.13
C THR A 273 1.21 -17.74 5.61
N SER A 274 1.73 -16.72 4.91
CA SER A 274 1.95 -16.80 3.47
C SER A 274 3.00 -17.87 3.20
N PRO A 275 2.71 -18.90 2.36
CA PRO A 275 3.66 -19.97 2.09
C PRO A 275 4.95 -19.38 1.54
N SER A 276 6.06 -19.72 2.19
CA SER A 276 7.39 -19.39 1.70
C SER A 276 7.56 -20.05 0.32
N PRO A 277 8.10 -19.36 -0.68
CA PRO A 277 8.40 -19.98 -1.97
C PRO A 277 9.51 -21.06 -1.90
N ARG A 278 9.83 -21.55 -0.71
CA ARG A 278 10.84 -22.59 -0.46
C ARG A 278 10.26 -23.96 -0.07
N ASP A 279 8.93 -24.09 0.03
CA ASP A 279 8.29 -25.37 0.33
C ASP A 279 7.61 -25.95 -0.95
#